data_e4ce7f9db57e48f28cfee2844b446bd5
#
_entry.id   e4ce7f9db57e48f28cfee2844b446bd5
#
_cell.length_a   1.000
_cell.length_b   1.000
_cell.length_c   1.000
_cell.angle_alpha   90.00
_cell.angle_beta   90.00
_cell.angle_gamma   90.00
#
_symmetry.space_group_name_H-M   'P 1'
#
loop_
_entity.id
_entity.type
_entity.pdbx_description
1 polymer ?
#
loop_
_entity_poly.entity_id
_entity_poly.type
_entity_poly.pdbx_seq_one_letter_code
_entity_poly.pdbx_strand_id
1 'polypeptide(L)'
;LVIINAEGEVLEGAPYKPSSEIKMHLRCYKEREDVGAVVHAHPPTATGYAVAGKSLDEYSMIETVIAIGSIPLTPYGTPSTNEVPEAIAPYLKEHDVMLLQNHGALTVGCDLITAYYRMETLELFAKISLTAHLLGGAKEISKDNIDKLLYLRENYYGVTGKHPGYK
;
A
#
# COMPACT_ATOMS: atom_id res chain seq x y z
N LEU A 1 -21.30 6.70 7.45
CA LEU A 1 -20.75 5.32 7.47
C LEU A 1 -21.86 4.35 7.08
N VAL A 2 -21.48 3.25 6.47
CA VAL A 2 -22.33 2.10 6.17
C VAL A 2 -21.68 0.83 6.70
N ILE A 3 -22.49 -0.10 7.19
CA ILE A 3 -22.05 -1.43 7.56
C ILE A 3 -22.50 -2.38 6.46
N ILE A 4 -21.59 -3.21 5.99
CA ILE A 4 -21.82 -4.19 4.93
C ILE A 4 -21.36 -5.57 5.37
N ASN A 5 -21.86 -6.61 4.72
CA ASN A 5 -21.33 -7.96 4.85
C ASN A 5 -20.17 -8.22 3.85
N ALA A 6 -19.62 -9.41 3.88
CA ALA A 6 -18.52 -9.81 3.00
C ALA A 6 -18.90 -9.88 1.51
N GLU A 7 -20.19 -9.96 1.20
CA GLU A 7 -20.76 -9.93 -0.15
C GLU A 7 -21.00 -8.49 -0.66
N GLY A 8 -20.83 -7.48 0.23
CA GLY A 8 -21.00 -6.06 -0.09
C GLY A 8 -22.43 -5.56 0.07
N GLU A 9 -23.33 -6.35 0.68
CA GLU A 9 -24.70 -5.96 0.95
C GLU A 9 -24.76 -5.04 2.18
N VAL A 10 -25.55 -3.96 2.10
CA VAL A 10 -25.71 -2.99 3.21
C VAL A 10 -26.55 -3.58 4.30
N LEU A 11 -25.98 -3.72 5.50
CA LEU A 11 -26.67 -4.15 6.72
C LEU A 11 -27.22 -2.96 7.50
N GLU A 12 -26.42 -1.87 7.60
CA GLU A 12 -26.80 -0.63 8.27
C GLU A 12 -26.31 0.60 7.49
N GLY A 13 -27.01 1.72 7.66
CA GLY A 13 -26.57 3.01 7.10
C GLY A 13 -27.45 3.54 5.97
N ALA A 14 -28.61 2.92 5.68
CA ALA A 14 -29.54 3.48 4.70
C ALA A 14 -29.92 4.93 5.07
N PRO A 15 -30.06 5.85 4.08
CA PRO A 15 -30.10 5.63 2.62
C PRO A 15 -28.72 5.67 1.93
N TYR A 16 -27.63 5.68 2.69
CA TYR A 16 -26.28 5.78 2.12
C TYR A 16 -25.87 4.48 1.43
N LYS A 17 -25.04 4.61 0.38
CA LYS A 17 -24.49 3.48 -0.36
C LYS A 17 -22.99 3.34 -0.07
N PRO A 18 -22.43 2.13 -0.15
CA PRO A 18 -20.97 1.92 -0.14
C PRO A 18 -20.30 2.70 -1.29
N SER A 19 -19.01 3.02 -1.08
CA SER A 19 -18.17 3.54 -2.16
C SER A 19 -18.13 2.56 -3.34
N SER A 20 -17.91 3.07 -4.55
CA SER A 20 -17.64 2.26 -5.74
C SER A 20 -16.37 1.39 -5.60
N GLU A 21 -15.46 1.79 -4.70
CA GLU A 21 -14.19 1.11 -4.44
C GLU A 21 -14.32 -0.07 -3.45
N ILE A 22 -15.52 -0.35 -2.95
CA ILE A 22 -15.74 -1.40 -1.96
C ILE A 22 -15.27 -2.78 -2.41
N LYS A 23 -15.35 -3.08 -3.72
CA LYS A 23 -14.90 -4.36 -4.28
C LYS A 23 -13.39 -4.59 -4.06
N MET A 24 -12.58 -3.52 -4.14
CA MET A 24 -11.15 -3.56 -3.86
C MET A 24 -10.89 -3.86 -2.37
N HIS A 25 -11.62 -3.20 -1.46
CA HIS A 25 -11.52 -3.48 -0.02
C HIS A 25 -11.90 -4.92 0.32
N LEU A 26 -13.03 -5.40 -0.20
CA LEU A 26 -13.49 -6.77 0.02
C LEU A 26 -12.49 -7.81 -0.54
N ARG A 27 -11.83 -7.50 -1.66
CA ARG A 27 -10.78 -8.36 -2.20
C ARG A 27 -9.61 -8.52 -1.24
N CYS A 28 -9.16 -7.46 -0.56
CA CYS A 28 -8.09 -7.53 0.43
C CYS A 28 -8.46 -8.47 1.58
N TYR A 29 -9.65 -8.31 2.15
CA TYR A 29 -10.12 -9.18 3.24
C TYR A 29 -10.29 -10.64 2.81
N LYS A 30 -10.71 -10.88 1.57
CA LYS A 30 -10.87 -12.24 1.03
C LYS A 30 -9.53 -12.95 0.80
N GLU A 31 -8.50 -12.22 0.37
CA GLU A 31 -7.19 -12.81 0.05
C GLU A 31 -6.31 -12.97 1.30
N ARG A 32 -6.61 -12.23 2.40
CA ARG A 32 -5.71 -12.15 3.55
C ARG A 32 -6.47 -12.10 4.87
N GLU A 33 -6.38 -13.19 5.64
CA GLU A 33 -6.98 -13.31 6.97
C GLU A 33 -6.33 -12.40 8.03
N ASP A 34 -5.07 -11.98 7.81
CA ASP A 34 -4.33 -11.08 8.70
C ASP A 34 -4.68 -9.60 8.51
N VAL A 35 -5.52 -9.27 7.52
CA VAL A 35 -5.95 -7.89 7.24
C VAL A 35 -7.20 -7.56 8.05
N GLY A 36 -7.06 -6.62 8.99
CA GLY A 36 -8.16 -6.05 9.78
C GLY A 36 -8.65 -4.69 9.27
N ALA A 37 -7.87 -4.01 8.43
CA ALA A 37 -8.26 -2.74 7.82
C ALA A 37 -7.61 -2.50 6.46
N VAL A 38 -8.32 -1.76 5.61
CA VAL A 38 -7.89 -1.35 4.28
C VAL A 38 -8.10 0.15 4.14
N VAL A 39 -7.05 0.89 3.73
CA VAL A 39 -7.11 2.33 3.45
C VAL A 39 -6.81 2.55 1.97
N HIS A 40 -7.71 3.24 1.30
CA HIS A 40 -7.51 3.73 -0.06
C HIS A 40 -7.61 5.25 -0.07
N ALA A 41 -6.66 5.91 -0.71
CA ALA A 41 -6.61 7.36 -0.85
C ALA A 41 -5.84 7.77 -2.12
N HIS A 42 -5.92 9.07 -2.44
CA HIS A 42 -5.17 9.68 -3.52
C HIS A 42 -4.13 10.68 -2.96
N PRO A 43 -3.13 10.24 -2.18
CA PRO A 43 -2.11 11.12 -1.65
C PRO A 43 -1.33 11.76 -2.82
N PRO A 44 -1.15 13.09 -2.83
CA PRO A 44 -0.79 13.80 -4.07
C PRO A 44 0.52 13.33 -4.71
N THR A 45 1.56 13.10 -3.93
CA THR A 45 2.87 12.74 -4.48
C THR A 45 2.92 11.28 -4.89
N ALA A 46 2.42 10.38 -4.07
CA ALA A 46 2.34 8.95 -4.39
C ALA A 46 1.43 8.71 -5.60
N THR A 47 0.29 9.43 -5.69
CA THR A 47 -0.58 9.38 -6.87
C THR A 47 0.14 9.91 -8.11
N GLY A 48 1.00 10.93 -7.96
CA GLY A 48 1.86 11.42 -9.05
C GLY A 48 2.76 10.32 -9.63
N TYR A 49 3.38 9.49 -8.77
CA TYR A 49 4.13 8.31 -9.22
C TYR A 49 3.24 7.31 -9.94
N ALA A 50 2.06 7.02 -9.40
CA ALA A 50 1.09 6.11 -10.02
C ALA A 50 0.65 6.59 -11.42
N VAL A 51 0.43 7.89 -11.59
CA VAL A 51 0.08 8.51 -12.88
C VAL A 51 1.27 8.51 -13.84
N ALA A 52 2.49 8.70 -13.32
CA ALA A 52 3.72 8.63 -14.13
C ALA A 52 4.11 7.19 -14.53
N GLY A 53 3.38 6.18 -14.08
CA GLY A 53 3.68 4.78 -14.34
C GLY A 53 4.94 4.28 -13.63
N LYS A 54 5.26 4.83 -12.45
CA LYS A 54 6.47 4.53 -11.68
C LYS A 54 6.12 3.89 -10.35
N SER A 55 6.80 2.79 -10.02
CA SER A 55 6.86 2.21 -8.67
C SER A 55 7.72 3.06 -7.73
N LEU A 56 7.67 2.72 -6.44
CA LEU A 56 8.56 3.24 -5.41
C LEU A 56 9.30 2.05 -4.77
N ASP A 57 10.17 1.42 -5.55
CA ASP A 57 10.86 0.17 -5.22
C ASP A 57 12.31 0.35 -4.77
N GLU A 58 12.78 1.60 -4.67
CA GLU A 58 14.10 1.96 -4.20
C GLU A 58 14.23 1.78 -2.67
N TYR A 59 15.31 1.15 -2.23
CA TYR A 59 15.65 0.99 -0.81
C TYR A 59 16.56 2.14 -0.36
N SER A 60 16.04 3.35 -0.31
CA SER A 60 16.81 4.58 -0.05
C SER A 60 16.48 5.28 1.28
N MET A 61 15.42 4.84 1.98
CA MET A 61 14.96 5.42 3.25
C MET A 61 14.77 4.32 4.30
N ILE A 62 15.40 4.46 5.46
CA ILE A 62 15.42 3.47 6.54
C ILE A 62 14.00 3.13 7.01
N GLU A 63 13.18 4.13 7.26
CA GLU A 63 11.81 3.97 7.76
C GLU A 63 10.94 3.19 6.76
N THR A 64 11.11 3.43 5.47
CA THR A 64 10.39 2.70 4.42
C THR A 64 10.83 1.25 4.36
N VAL A 65 12.15 0.99 4.43
CA VAL A 65 12.68 -0.38 4.47
C VAL A 65 12.10 -1.16 5.66
N ILE A 66 12.05 -0.53 6.84
CA ILE A 66 11.53 -1.20 8.05
C ILE A 66 10.01 -1.36 7.98
N ALA A 67 9.27 -0.33 7.60
CA ALA A 67 7.81 -0.31 7.72
C ALA A 67 7.09 -1.10 6.62
N ILE A 68 7.47 -0.91 5.37
CA ILE A 68 6.68 -1.35 4.20
C ILE A 68 7.47 -2.04 3.09
N GLY A 69 8.77 -1.80 2.96
CA GLY A 69 9.60 -2.32 1.88
C GLY A 69 9.33 -1.63 0.53
N SER A 70 9.57 -2.35 -0.56
CA SER A 70 9.30 -1.84 -1.91
C SER A 70 7.79 -1.71 -2.17
N ILE A 71 7.41 -0.67 -2.89
CA ILE A 71 6.02 -0.33 -3.18
C ILE A 71 5.79 -0.51 -4.68
N PRO A 72 5.10 -1.59 -5.08
CA PRO A 72 4.82 -1.88 -6.47
C PRO A 72 3.77 -0.95 -7.06
N LEU A 73 3.79 -0.81 -8.38
CA LEU A 73 2.72 -0.23 -9.18
C LEU A 73 1.90 -1.37 -9.78
N THR A 74 0.60 -1.44 -9.46
CA THR A 74 -0.30 -2.41 -10.06
C THR A 74 -0.67 -2.00 -11.48
N PRO A 75 -1.06 -2.93 -12.36
CA PRO A 75 -1.65 -2.58 -13.64
C PRO A 75 -2.90 -1.70 -13.49
N TYR A 76 -3.23 -0.94 -14.53
CA TYR A 76 -4.46 -0.17 -14.58
C TYR A 76 -5.69 -1.10 -14.46
N GLY A 77 -6.67 -0.65 -13.70
CA GLY A 77 -7.99 -1.24 -13.59
C GLY A 77 -9.05 -0.14 -13.58
N THR A 78 -10.15 -0.34 -14.31
CA THR A 78 -11.26 0.60 -14.35
C THR A 78 -12.02 0.58 -13.03
N PRO A 79 -12.16 1.73 -12.33
CA PRO A 79 -12.90 1.82 -11.06
C PRO A 79 -14.35 1.29 -11.20
N SER A 80 -14.92 0.80 -10.12
CA SER A 80 -16.28 0.21 -10.05
C SER A 80 -16.42 -1.14 -10.75
N THR A 81 -15.43 -1.61 -11.52
CA THR A 81 -15.40 -2.94 -12.16
C THR A 81 -14.70 -3.98 -11.27
N ASN A 82 -14.46 -5.17 -11.79
CA ASN A 82 -13.61 -6.18 -11.13
C ASN A 82 -12.12 -6.04 -11.51
N GLU A 83 -11.77 -5.14 -12.42
CA GLU A 83 -10.39 -4.99 -12.90
C GLU A 83 -9.44 -4.54 -11.78
N VAL A 84 -9.85 -3.57 -10.94
CA VAL A 84 -9.02 -3.13 -9.81
C VAL A 84 -8.79 -4.26 -8.80
N PRO A 85 -9.83 -4.97 -8.30
CA PRO A 85 -9.65 -6.16 -7.47
C PRO A 85 -8.74 -7.23 -8.06
N GLU A 86 -8.83 -7.48 -9.37
CA GLU A 86 -7.98 -8.44 -10.07
C GLU A 86 -6.54 -7.96 -10.21
N ALA A 87 -6.33 -6.66 -10.48
CA ALA A 87 -5.02 -6.05 -10.61
C ALA A 87 -4.21 -6.09 -9.30
N ILE A 88 -4.86 -5.89 -8.14
CA ILE A 88 -4.19 -5.89 -6.83
C ILE A 88 -3.90 -7.29 -6.28
N ALA A 89 -4.69 -8.29 -6.63
CA ALA A 89 -4.65 -9.61 -6.01
C ALA A 89 -3.26 -10.29 -6.03
N PRO A 90 -2.48 -10.27 -7.12
CA PRO A 90 -1.14 -10.86 -7.12
C PRO A 90 -0.18 -10.23 -6.11
N TYR A 91 -0.33 -8.92 -5.87
CA TYR A 91 0.56 -8.14 -5.00
C TYR A 91 0.23 -8.31 -3.51
N LEU A 92 -1.02 -8.61 -3.16
CA LEU A 92 -1.47 -8.78 -1.77
C LEU A 92 -0.73 -9.89 -1.03
N LYS A 93 -0.12 -10.84 -1.74
CA LYS A 93 0.63 -11.96 -1.13
C LYS A 93 1.88 -11.50 -0.39
N GLU A 94 2.55 -10.47 -0.90
CA GLU A 94 3.87 -10.03 -0.42
C GLU A 94 3.89 -8.56 0.04
N HIS A 95 2.87 -7.76 -0.33
CA HIS A 95 2.87 -6.31 -0.09
C HIS A 95 1.66 -5.87 0.73
N ASP A 96 1.94 -4.97 1.67
CA ASP A 96 0.92 -4.27 2.47
C ASP A 96 0.60 -2.87 1.92
N VAL A 97 1.41 -2.41 0.97
CA VAL A 97 1.32 -1.08 0.34
C VAL A 97 1.52 -1.22 -1.16
N MET A 98 0.70 -0.57 -1.95
CA MET A 98 0.83 -0.56 -3.41
C MET A 98 0.26 0.72 -4.04
N LEU A 99 0.80 1.10 -5.17
CA LEU A 99 0.27 2.13 -6.05
C LEU A 99 -0.70 1.51 -7.06
N LEU A 100 -1.78 2.22 -7.35
CA LEU A 100 -2.78 1.84 -8.36
C LEU A 100 -2.57 2.73 -9.59
N GLN A 101 -2.19 2.15 -10.73
CA GLN A 101 -1.86 2.92 -11.94
C GLN A 101 -2.99 3.87 -12.33
N ASN A 102 -2.64 5.16 -12.55
CA ASN A 102 -3.54 6.25 -12.90
C ASN A 102 -4.70 6.50 -11.91
N HIS A 103 -4.57 6.03 -10.65
CA HIS A 103 -5.67 6.09 -9.70
C HIS A 103 -5.24 6.68 -8.35
N GLY A 104 -4.41 5.96 -7.59
CA GLY A 104 -4.04 6.35 -6.23
C GLY A 104 -3.22 5.31 -5.53
N ALA A 105 -3.49 5.07 -4.25
CA ALA A 105 -2.76 4.13 -3.42
C ALA A 105 -3.68 3.28 -2.55
N LEU A 106 -3.21 2.09 -2.20
CA LEU A 106 -3.87 1.13 -1.33
C LEU A 106 -2.90 0.67 -0.26
N THR A 107 -3.37 0.66 0.99
CA THR A 107 -2.64 0.07 2.11
C THR A 107 -3.54 -0.84 2.93
N VAL A 108 -2.96 -1.88 3.51
CA VAL A 108 -3.65 -2.80 4.40
C VAL A 108 -2.91 -2.88 5.74
N GLY A 109 -3.61 -3.28 6.80
CA GLY A 109 -3.03 -3.46 8.13
C GLY A 109 -3.86 -4.40 8.98
N CYS A 110 -3.28 -4.86 10.11
CA CYS A 110 -4.02 -5.65 11.10
C CYS A 110 -5.11 -4.82 11.81
N ASP A 111 -4.99 -3.49 11.77
CA ASP A 111 -5.97 -2.53 12.26
C ASP A 111 -5.93 -1.24 11.43
N LEU A 112 -6.91 -0.34 11.67
CA LEU A 112 -7.06 0.90 10.92
C LEU A 112 -5.86 1.84 11.09
N ILE A 113 -5.31 1.94 12.29
CA ILE A 113 -4.18 2.84 12.58
C ILE A 113 -2.93 2.37 11.85
N THR A 114 -2.67 1.06 11.84
CA THR A 114 -1.56 0.47 11.09
C THR A 114 -1.70 0.73 9.59
N ALA A 115 -2.87 0.50 9.01
CA ALA A 115 -3.12 0.76 7.59
C ALA A 115 -2.99 2.26 7.25
N TYR A 116 -3.46 3.15 8.13
CA TYR A 116 -3.35 4.59 7.97
C TYR A 116 -1.90 5.08 8.03
N TYR A 117 -1.10 4.63 9.01
CA TYR A 117 0.31 5.01 9.10
C TYR A 117 1.13 4.52 7.89
N ARG A 118 0.78 3.38 7.32
CA ARG A 118 1.37 2.94 6.06
C ARG A 118 1.07 3.88 4.91
N MET A 119 -0.13 4.46 4.86
CA MET A 119 -0.50 5.47 3.87
C MET A 119 0.28 6.78 4.07
N GLU A 120 0.47 7.22 5.31
CA GLU A 120 1.31 8.39 5.62
C GLU A 120 2.77 8.15 5.24
N THR A 121 3.31 6.97 5.59
CA THR A 121 4.69 6.58 5.25
C THR A 121 4.90 6.54 3.74
N LEU A 122 3.94 6.00 2.98
CA LEU A 122 3.95 5.99 1.52
C LEU A 122 4.05 7.41 0.95
N GLU A 123 3.18 8.33 1.37
CA GLU A 123 3.19 9.70 0.86
C GLU A 123 4.46 10.46 1.27
N LEU A 124 4.95 10.26 2.50
CA LEU A 124 6.22 10.83 2.95
C LEU A 124 7.39 10.33 2.07
N PHE A 125 7.47 9.03 1.84
CA PHE A 125 8.51 8.44 1.00
C PHE A 125 8.42 8.93 -0.45
N ALA A 126 7.23 9.02 -1.01
CA ALA A 126 7.02 9.56 -2.36
C ALA A 126 7.54 11.01 -2.47
N LYS A 127 7.29 11.87 -1.48
CA LYS A 127 7.82 13.25 -1.43
C LYS A 127 9.34 13.28 -1.36
N ILE A 128 9.92 12.44 -0.50
CA ILE A 128 11.37 12.36 -0.33
C ILE A 128 12.01 11.83 -1.60
N SER A 129 11.48 10.76 -2.20
CA SER A 129 11.97 10.17 -3.44
C SER A 129 11.91 11.18 -4.60
N LEU A 130 10.80 11.91 -4.74
CA LEU A 130 10.69 12.99 -5.75
C LEU A 130 11.76 14.06 -5.52
N THR A 131 11.97 14.49 -4.28
CA THR A 131 13.00 15.49 -3.94
C THR A 131 14.40 14.97 -4.25
N ALA A 132 14.71 13.72 -3.88
CA ALA A 132 15.99 13.09 -4.19
C ALA A 132 16.22 12.99 -5.71
N HIS A 133 15.18 12.68 -6.47
CA HIS A 133 15.24 12.63 -7.94
C HIS A 133 15.61 13.98 -8.55
N LEU A 134 15.01 15.08 -8.05
CA LEU A 134 15.33 16.44 -8.47
C LEU A 134 16.76 16.87 -8.09
N LEU A 135 17.33 16.27 -7.04
CA LEU A 135 18.71 16.51 -6.59
C LEU A 135 19.73 15.61 -7.28
N GLY A 136 19.35 14.82 -8.26
CA GLY A 136 20.26 14.00 -9.06
C GLY A 136 20.17 12.49 -8.79
N GLY A 137 19.18 12.05 -8.03
CA GLY A 137 18.85 10.64 -7.76
C GLY A 137 19.13 10.23 -6.32
N ALA A 138 18.42 9.19 -5.88
CA ALA A 138 18.62 8.59 -4.57
C ALA A 138 19.90 7.74 -4.56
N LYS A 139 20.52 7.63 -3.37
CA LYS A 139 21.56 6.64 -3.11
C LYS A 139 20.93 5.49 -2.34
N GLU A 140 20.89 4.33 -2.95
CA GLU A 140 20.36 3.14 -2.30
C GLU A 140 21.21 2.71 -1.10
N ILE A 141 20.55 2.16 -0.09
CA ILE A 141 21.17 1.51 1.06
C ILE A 141 21.77 0.19 0.56
N SER A 142 23.01 -0.12 0.98
CA SER A 142 23.65 -1.38 0.58
C SER A 142 22.86 -2.60 1.07
N LYS A 143 22.94 -3.71 0.32
CA LYS A 143 22.25 -4.96 0.68
C LYS A 143 22.54 -5.38 2.12
N ASP A 144 23.80 -5.36 2.55
CA ASP A 144 24.18 -5.74 3.92
C ASP A 144 23.50 -4.88 4.99
N ASN A 145 23.26 -3.60 4.70
CA ASN A 145 22.55 -2.72 5.62
C ASN A 145 21.04 -2.92 5.55
N ILE A 146 20.49 -3.25 4.39
CA ILE A 146 19.08 -3.64 4.27
C ILE A 146 18.81 -4.92 5.06
N ASP A 147 19.67 -5.93 4.96
CA ASP A 147 19.55 -7.18 5.72
C ASP A 147 19.56 -6.91 7.25
N LYS A 148 20.40 -5.98 7.72
CA LYS A 148 20.37 -5.53 9.13
C LYS A 148 19.06 -4.84 9.51
N LEU A 149 18.52 -3.99 8.64
CA LEU A 149 17.24 -3.31 8.87
C LEU A 149 16.07 -4.30 8.93
N LEU A 150 16.07 -5.31 8.08
CA LEU A 150 15.07 -6.38 8.09
C LEU A 150 15.16 -7.22 9.37
N TYR A 151 16.37 -7.53 9.82
CA TYR A 151 16.58 -8.17 11.11
C TYR A 151 16.02 -7.33 12.28
N LEU A 152 16.27 -6.01 12.27
CA LEU A 152 15.73 -5.11 13.29
C LEU A 152 14.22 -4.98 13.21
N ARG A 153 13.63 -4.97 12.01
CA ARG A 153 12.18 -5.00 11.80
C ARG A 153 11.53 -6.13 12.61
N GLU A 154 12.06 -7.34 12.48
CA GLU A 154 11.48 -8.54 13.07
C GLU A 154 11.78 -8.68 14.56
N ASN A 155 13.04 -8.42 14.96
CA ASN A 155 13.56 -8.78 16.26
C ASN A 155 13.58 -7.63 17.28
N TYR A 156 13.48 -6.38 16.85
CA TYR A 156 13.56 -5.22 17.71
C TYR A 156 12.32 -4.33 17.65
N TYR A 157 11.85 -4.00 16.45
CA TYR A 157 10.71 -3.09 16.27
C TYR A 157 9.37 -3.82 16.32
N GLY A 158 9.32 -5.14 16.11
CA GLY A 158 8.08 -5.91 16.14
C GLY A 158 7.06 -5.48 15.07
N VAL A 159 7.55 -4.98 13.92
CA VAL A 159 6.67 -4.52 12.84
C VAL A 159 6.02 -5.71 12.18
N THR A 160 4.69 -5.74 12.19
CA THR A 160 3.86 -6.82 11.62
C THR A 160 3.54 -6.59 10.14
N GLY A 161 2.95 -7.63 9.52
CA GLY A 161 2.48 -7.58 8.13
C GLY A 161 3.49 -8.11 7.12
N LYS A 162 3.08 -8.07 5.86
CA LYS A 162 3.91 -8.56 4.75
C LYS A 162 5.02 -7.58 4.42
N HIS A 163 6.11 -8.14 3.94
CA HIS A 163 7.25 -7.37 3.47
C HIS A 163 7.91 -8.13 2.31
N PRO A 164 8.11 -7.49 1.16
CA PRO A 164 8.62 -8.18 -0.04
C PRO A 164 10.07 -8.65 0.07
N GLY A 165 10.76 -8.30 1.14
CA GLY A 165 12.20 -8.53 1.25
C GLY A 165 13.00 -7.61 0.33
N TYR A 166 14.29 -7.86 0.23
CA TYR A 166 15.17 -7.24 -0.76
C TYR A 166 15.22 -8.14 -2.01
N LYS A 167 14.83 -7.61 -3.16
CA LYS A 167 14.85 -8.31 -4.46
C LYS A 167 16.05 -7.89 -5.27
#